data_862eb962deeae976feb43a81c622eed4
#
_entry.id   862eb962deeae976feb43a81c622eed4
#
_cell.length_a   1.000
_cell.length_b   1.000
_cell.length_c   1.000
_cell.angle_alpha   90.00
_cell.angle_beta   90.00
_cell.angle_gamma   90.00
#
_symmetry.space_group_name_H-M   'P 1'
#
loop_
_entity.id
_entity.type
_entity.pdbx_description
1 polymer ?
#
loop_
_entity_poly.entity_id
_entity_poly.type
_entity_poly.pdbx_seq_one_letter_code
_entity_poly.pdbx_strand_id
1 'polypeptide(L)'
;MSKQEHRLVEEFLTGQMSRRELIRGLMAAGLSVSAIGGLLASTGVSTRAEAESLVEAQHATAKKGGTPRFTTLVPAADVDPVTLFNEGAIFTAQICLEYLCFPRKDYTLEPKLATSWHSSQPNTWTFNLRKGVKWHDGTHFTADDVVATFDRLTDPKVNSAALSAFKGILSKGHVRKNNSHQVTFHLDRSYVDFPYLVSAFTYNSFILPKNYKAGSFTKGRIGTGPFVLTKYTPKVGATYVANKHYWAKGLPHVAGIELKYYSDNTAQVLALQAGAADVLLDMPYQGSQAIFSSPDINVLSIPSSAYRGFHMRVDQKPFNDKRVRQAVAYCMDRGALVQGLWHGFALPGNDHAFAPIFPTSVLPIAHLPQRHQNYAMAKKLLAEAGFPNGFKATLTTENFLEIPQYAVFIQQQLKPAGINITLNVEDQNTYYGAGANQPWLQVPVGIVDWAPRGTASQLVGPAYLCKGIWNSAHWCNAAFNTHMAAYDKELNLGKRKHIALQAAKVMYDETPSIIAYWIKELRAERKNVHGLAISSFALLDPTGISLS
;
A
#
# COMPACT_ATOMS: atom_id res chain seq x y z
N MET A 1 6.17 -8.67 -19.95
CA MET A 1 6.77 -9.89 -19.36
C MET A 1 8.07 -9.53 -18.68
N SER A 2 8.29 -10.02 -17.46
CA SER A 2 9.58 -9.91 -16.77
C SER A 2 10.65 -10.81 -17.44
N LYS A 3 11.94 -10.60 -17.11
CA LYS A 3 13.01 -11.51 -17.59
C LYS A 3 12.78 -12.97 -17.17
N GLN A 4 12.19 -13.17 -15.99
CA GLN A 4 11.85 -14.49 -15.48
C GLN A 4 10.71 -15.15 -16.27
N GLU A 5 9.68 -14.39 -16.61
CA GLU A 5 8.57 -14.86 -17.43
C GLU A 5 9.01 -15.23 -18.85
N HIS A 6 9.87 -14.39 -19.48
CA HIS A 6 10.47 -14.69 -20.78
C HIS A 6 11.27 -15.99 -20.74
N ARG A 7 12.11 -16.18 -19.72
CA ARG A 7 12.90 -17.41 -19.58
C ARG A 7 12.02 -18.64 -19.46
N LEU A 8 10.97 -18.60 -18.63
CA LEU A 8 10.03 -19.72 -18.46
C LEU A 8 9.31 -20.08 -19.76
N VAL A 9 8.91 -19.08 -20.55
CA VAL A 9 8.28 -19.31 -21.86
C VAL A 9 9.29 -19.88 -22.85
N GLU A 10 10.53 -19.41 -22.85
CA GLU A 10 11.59 -19.90 -23.73
C GLU A 10 11.99 -21.35 -23.41
N GLU A 11 12.15 -21.70 -22.13
CA GLU A 11 12.41 -23.06 -21.66
C GLU A 11 11.27 -24.02 -22.05
N PHE A 12 10.03 -23.55 -22.03
CA PHE A 12 8.88 -24.32 -22.48
C PHE A 12 8.86 -24.50 -24.01
N LEU A 13 9.06 -23.45 -24.80
CA LEU A 13 9.06 -23.49 -26.26
C LEU A 13 10.22 -24.33 -26.81
N THR A 14 11.32 -24.44 -26.07
CA THR A 14 12.48 -25.31 -26.41
C THR A 14 12.34 -26.74 -25.89
N GLY A 15 11.22 -27.11 -25.26
CA GLY A 15 10.93 -28.45 -24.75
C GLY A 15 11.70 -28.82 -23.47
N GLN A 16 12.37 -27.88 -22.81
CA GLN A 16 13.13 -28.10 -21.57
C GLN A 16 12.22 -28.09 -20.33
N MET A 17 10.97 -27.70 -20.49
CA MET A 17 9.98 -27.59 -19.43
C MET A 17 8.63 -28.12 -19.89
N SER A 18 7.93 -28.83 -19.01
CA SER A 18 6.57 -29.27 -19.29
C SER A 18 5.58 -28.10 -19.14
N ARG A 19 4.44 -28.17 -19.83
CA ARG A 19 3.34 -27.21 -19.72
C ARG A 19 2.90 -26.96 -18.27
N ARG A 20 2.90 -28.00 -17.44
CA ARG A 20 2.52 -27.92 -16.02
C ARG A 20 3.54 -27.15 -15.21
N GLU A 21 4.81 -27.30 -15.51
CA GLU A 21 5.90 -26.54 -14.87
C GLU A 21 5.90 -25.07 -15.31
N LEU A 22 5.62 -24.81 -16.59
CA LEU A 22 5.43 -23.44 -17.09
C LEU A 22 4.32 -22.71 -16.34
N ILE A 23 3.12 -23.32 -16.24
CA ILE A 23 1.99 -22.74 -15.52
C ILE A 23 2.36 -22.47 -14.05
N ARG A 24 3.01 -23.42 -13.38
CA ARG A 24 3.48 -23.24 -11.99
C ARG A 24 4.51 -22.12 -11.88
N GLY A 25 5.45 -22.05 -12.80
CA GLY A 25 6.48 -21.02 -12.83
C GLY A 25 5.90 -19.62 -13.06
N LEU A 26 4.94 -19.49 -13.98
CA LEU A 26 4.26 -18.23 -14.27
C LEU A 26 3.35 -17.79 -13.09
N MET A 27 2.70 -18.74 -12.43
CA MET A 27 1.94 -18.46 -11.20
C MET A 27 2.86 -18.03 -10.05
N ALA A 28 4.01 -18.70 -9.88
CA ALA A 28 5.03 -18.32 -8.90
C ALA A 28 5.67 -16.97 -9.22
N ALA A 29 5.78 -16.61 -10.51
CA ALA A 29 6.17 -15.28 -10.97
C ALA A 29 5.04 -14.25 -10.82
N GLY A 30 3.85 -14.69 -10.40
CA GLY A 30 2.74 -13.82 -10.01
C GLY A 30 1.80 -13.41 -11.12
N LEU A 31 1.79 -14.09 -12.26
CA LEU A 31 0.79 -13.84 -13.30
C LEU A 31 -0.60 -14.34 -12.85
N SER A 32 -1.62 -13.57 -13.21
CA SER A 32 -3.01 -14.00 -13.01
C SER A 32 -3.39 -15.14 -13.98
N VAL A 33 -4.39 -15.92 -13.61
CA VAL A 33 -4.96 -16.99 -14.44
C VAL A 33 -5.28 -16.53 -15.86
N SER A 34 -5.93 -15.38 -15.97
CA SER A 34 -6.29 -14.79 -17.26
C SER A 34 -5.07 -14.33 -18.06
N ALA A 35 -4.00 -13.84 -17.40
CA ALA A 35 -2.75 -13.47 -18.05
C ALA A 35 -1.98 -14.72 -18.54
N ILE A 36 -1.97 -15.78 -17.74
CA ILE A 36 -1.38 -17.09 -18.14
C ILE A 36 -2.17 -17.70 -19.30
N GLY A 37 -3.50 -17.66 -19.24
CA GLY A 37 -4.37 -18.12 -20.32
C GLY A 37 -4.15 -17.36 -21.63
N GLY A 38 -4.05 -16.02 -21.55
CA GLY A 38 -3.73 -15.18 -22.71
C GLY A 38 -2.34 -15.46 -23.30
N LEU A 39 -1.34 -15.69 -22.44
CA LEU A 39 0.02 -16.00 -22.84
C LEU A 39 0.10 -17.40 -23.52
N LEU A 40 -0.52 -18.41 -22.95
CA LEU A 40 -0.58 -19.76 -23.53
C LEU A 40 -1.35 -19.76 -24.87
N ALA A 41 -2.43 -19.01 -24.98
CA ALA A 41 -3.16 -18.85 -26.24
C ALA A 41 -2.32 -18.14 -27.32
N SER A 42 -1.50 -17.13 -26.94
CA SER A 42 -0.60 -16.44 -27.88
C SER A 42 0.58 -17.29 -28.35
N THR A 43 0.94 -18.35 -27.61
CA THR A 43 1.97 -19.33 -28.01
C THR A 43 1.41 -20.50 -28.84
N GLY A 44 0.10 -20.50 -29.17
CA GLY A 44 -0.55 -21.56 -29.94
C GLY A 44 -0.74 -22.89 -29.20
N VAL A 45 -0.52 -22.91 -27.88
CA VAL A 45 -0.43 -24.14 -27.07
C VAL A 45 -1.76 -24.53 -26.40
N SER A 46 -2.70 -23.59 -26.25
CA SER A 46 -4.04 -23.86 -25.70
C SER A 46 -5.05 -22.75 -25.94
N THR A 47 -6.33 -23.10 -25.87
CA THR A 47 -7.41 -22.10 -25.77
C THR A 47 -7.46 -21.52 -24.37
N ARG A 48 -7.97 -20.30 -24.24
CA ARG A 48 -8.16 -19.59 -22.96
C ARG A 48 -8.96 -20.43 -21.96
N ALA A 49 -9.98 -21.15 -22.43
CA ALA A 49 -10.82 -22.03 -21.62
C ALA A 49 -10.06 -23.23 -21.03
N GLU A 50 -9.11 -23.82 -21.77
CA GLU A 50 -8.28 -24.91 -21.28
C GLU A 50 -7.25 -24.45 -20.24
N ALA A 51 -6.72 -23.23 -20.39
CA ALA A 51 -5.82 -22.67 -19.39
C ALA A 51 -6.58 -22.33 -18.10
N GLU A 52 -7.79 -21.80 -18.18
CA GLU A 52 -8.66 -21.54 -17.03
C GLU A 52 -9.03 -22.85 -16.32
N SER A 53 -9.36 -23.95 -17.06
CA SER A 53 -9.67 -25.25 -16.47
C SER A 53 -8.48 -25.91 -15.75
N LEU A 54 -7.25 -25.71 -16.23
CA LEU A 54 -6.04 -26.26 -15.61
C LEU A 54 -5.69 -25.52 -14.32
N VAL A 55 -6.00 -24.24 -14.24
CA VAL A 55 -5.81 -23.45 -13.02
C VAL A 55 -6.91 -23.79 -12.01
N GLU A 56 -8.15 -23.97 -12.45
CA GLU A 56 -9.24 -24.50 -11.60
C GLU A 56 -8.93 -25.91 -11.07
N ALA A 57 -8.32 -26.79 -11.89
CA ALA A 57 -7.90 -28.13 -11.45
C ALA A 57 -6.77 -28.09 -10.39
N GLN A 58 -5.93 -27.07 -10.36
CA GLN A 58 -4.94 -26.88 -9.29
C GLN A 58 -5.57 -26.36 -7.99
N HIS A 59 -6.61 -25.54 -8.08
CA HIS A 59 -7.43 -25.17 -6.92
C HIS A 59 -8.28 -26.34 -6.40
N ALA A 60 -8.59 -27.33 -7.24
CA ALA A 60 -9.34 -28.52 -6.84
C ALA A 60 -8.59 -29.45 -5.85
N THR A 61 -7.26 -29.28 -5.68
CA THR A 61 -6.48 -30.00 -4.64
C THR A 61 -6.51 -29.32 -3.27
N ALA A 62 -7.10 -28.12 -3.16
CA ALA A 62 -7.28 -27.44 -1.89
C ALA A 62 -8.24 -28.23 -1.00
N LYS A 63 -7.76 -28.70 0.14
CA LYS A 63 -8.63 -29.32 1.15
C LYS A 63 -9.64 -28.30 1.61
N LYS A 64 -10.92 -28.65 1.58
CA LYS A 64 -11.98 -27.85 2.21
C LYS A 64 -11.94 -28.06 3.72
N GLY A 65 -12.02 -26.95 4.47
CA GLY A 65 -12.04 -27.01 5.93
C GLY A 65 -10.73 -26.54 6.56
N GLY A 66 -10.59 -26.80 7.86
CA GLY A 66 -9.49 -26.27 8.66
C GLY A 66 -9.71 -24.80 9.09
N THR A 67 -8.90 -24.35 10.04
CA THR A 67 -8.97 -23.01 10.62
C THR A 67 -7.55 -22.47 10.78
N PRO A 68 -7.00 -21.77 9.78
CA PRO A 68 -5.67 -21.18 9.88
C PRO A 68 -5.63 -20.10 10.97
N ARG A 69 -4.48 -20.01 11.65
CA ARG A 69 -4.18 -19.09 12.74
C ARG A 69 -3.36 -17.92 12.21
N PHE A 70 -3.97 -16.75 12.19
CA PHE A 70 -3.33 -15.51 11.77
C PHE A 70 -2.78 -14.76 12.97
N THR A 71 -1.73 -13.98 12.78
CA THR A 71 -1.19 -13.07 13.80
C THR A 71 -1.29 -11.63 13.37
N THR A 72 -1.52 -10.75 14.34
CA THR A 72 -1.43 -9.30 14.19
C THR A 72 -1.14 -8.66 15.55
N LEU A 73 -0.82 -7.36 15.54
CA LEU A 73 -0.67 -6.59 16.77
C LEU A 73 -2.01 -6.38 17.47
N VAL A 74 -1.95 -6.21 18.79
CA VAL A 74 -3.13 -5.84 19.60
C VAL A 74 -3.73 -4.55 19.04
N PRO A 75 -5.05 -4.49 18.76
CA PRO A 75 -5.73 -3.23 18.45
C PRO A 75 -5.48 -2.17 19.52
N ALA A 76 -5.09 -0.96 19.11
CA ALA A 76 -4.76 0.14 20.04
C ALA A 76 -5.99 0.70 20.77
N ALA A 77 -7.20 0.48 20.22
CA ALA A 77 -8.48 0.91 20.75
C ALA A 77 -9.57 -0.11 20.40
N ASP A 78 -10.81 0.18 20.74
CA ASP A 78 -11.97 -0.60 20.31
C ASP A 78 -12.03 -0.69 18.78
N VAL A 79 -12.33 -1.89 18.28
CA VAL A 79 -12.42 -2.12 16.83
C VAL A 79 -13.76 -1.61 16.33
N ASP A 80 -13.76 -0.37 15.84
CA ASP A 80 -14.88 0.22 15.12
C ASP A 80 -14.44 0.61 13.69
N PRO A 81 -15.09 0.10 12.64
CA PRO A 81 -14.70 0.35 11.23
C PRO A 81 -14.62 1.83 10.85
N VAL A 82 -15.36 2.71 11.55
CA VAL A 82 -15.38 4.15 11.27
C VAL A 82 -14.15 4.87 11.83
N THR A 83 -13.63 4.41 12.97
CA THR A 83 -12.57 5.11 13.72
C THR A 83 -11.28 4.33 13.86
N LEU A 84 -11.23 3.06 13.43
CA LEU A 84 -10.01 2.26 13.48
C LEU A 84 -8.87 2.90 12.65
N PHE A 85 -7.62 2.72 13.10
CA PHE A 85 -6.45 3.34 12.47
C PHE A 85 -5.17 2.49 12.52
N ASN A 86 -5.17 1.34 13.23
CA ASN A 86 -4.00 0.46 13.33
C ASN A 86 -4.25 -0.92 12.73
N GLU A 87 -3.18 -1.62 12.38
CA GLU A 87 -3.21 -2.91 11.68
C GLU A 87 -4.07 -3.96 12.35
N GLY A 88 -3.93 -4.14 13.67
CA GLY A 88 -4.71 -5.15 14.40
C GLY A 88 -6.21 -4.94 14.27
N ALA A 89 -6.67 -3.69 14.33
CA ALA A 89 -8.07 -3.35 14.13
C ALA A 89 -8.49 -3.49 12.64
N ILE A 90 -7.61 -3.09 11.71
CA ILE A 90 -7.86 -3.19 10.27
C ILE A 90 -8.04 -4.67 9.87
N PHE A 91 -7.10 -5.55 10.22
CA PHE A 91 -7.20 -6.98 9.89
C PHE A 91 -8.42 -7.63 10.56
N THR A 92 -8.74 -7.25 11.79
CA THR A 92 -9.94 -7.74 12.48
C THR A 92 -11.22 -7.42 11.69
N ALA A 93 -11.29 -6.24 11.10
CA ALA A 93 -12.44 -5.83 10.30
C ALA A 93 -12.43 -6.46 8.89
N GLN A 94 -11.27 -6.53 8.22
CA GLN A 94 -11.15 -7.02 6.85
C GLN A 94 -11.53 -8.49 6.65
N ILE A 95 -11.41 -9.32 7.68
CA ILE A 95 -11.81 -10.73 7.60
C ILE A 95 -13.32 -10.88 7.33
N CYS A 96 -14.13 -9.91 7.74
CA CYS A 96 -15.59 -10.00 7.64
C CYS A 96 -16.29 -8.83 6.93
N LEU A 97 -15.60 -7.70 6.68
CA LEU A 97 -16.13 -6.55 5.97
C LEU A 97 -15.56 -6.47 4.55
N GLU A 98 -16.32 -5.87 3.65
CA GLU A 98 -15.89 -5.67 2.25
C GLU A 98 -15.98 -4.21 1.84
N TYR A 99 -15.29 -3.91 0.73
CA TYR A 99 -15.24 -2.61 0.07
C TYR A 99 -16.01 -2.63 -1.25
N LEU A 100 -16.18 -1.48 -1.89
CA LEU A 100 -16.70 -1.43 -3.26
C LEU A 100 -15.77 -2.12 -4.25
N CYS A 101 -14.46 -1.88 -4.11
CA CYS A 101 -13.42 -2.51 -4.90
C CYS A 101 -12.18 -2.77 -4.03
N PHE A 102 -11.30 -3.68 -4.46
CA PHE A 102 -10.13 -4.09 -3.71
C PHE A 102 -8.86 -4.01 -4.57
N PRO A 103 -7.71 -3.55 -4.05
CA PRO A 103 -6.48 -3.49 -4.81
C PRO A 103 -5.84 -4.87 -4.98
N ARG A 104 -5.41 -5.17 -6.20
CA ARG A 104 -4.51 -6.29 -6.49
C ARG A 104 -3.07 -5.94 -6.09
N LYS A 105 -2.19 -6.93 -6.17
CA LYS A 105 -0.76 -6.75 -5.85
C LYS A 105 -0.02 -5.76 -6.77
N ASP A 106 -0.55 -5.47 -7.97
CA ASP A 106 -0.05 -4.47 -8.92
C ASP A 106 -0.76 -3.12 -8.80
N TYR A 107 -1.52 -2.92 -7.73
CA TYR A 107 -2.35 -1.74 -7.45
C TYR A 107 -3.49 -1.48 -8.44
N THR A 108 -3.75 -2.36 -9.39
CA THR A 108 -5.02 -2.29 -10.13
C THR A 108 -6.18 -2.69 -9.21
N LEU A 109 -7.35 -2.11 -9.45
CA LEU A 109 -8.53 -2.39 -8.64
C LEU A 109 -9.37 -3.53 -9.24
N GLU A 110 -9.80 -4.45 -8.39
CA GLU A 110 -10.76 -5.49 -8.74
C GLU A 110 -12.14 -5.23 -8.14
N PRO A 111 -13.22 -5.68 -8.82
CA PRO A 111 -14.58 -5.61 -8.32
C PRO A 111 -14.79 -6.43 -7.04
N LYS A 112 -15.46 -5.84 -6.02
CA LYS A 112 -16.00 -6.54 -4.83
C LYS A 112 -17.50 -6.29 -4.73
N LEU A 113 -17.97 -5.44 -3.81
CA LEU A 113 -19.38 -5.07 -3.71
C LEU A 113 -19.86 -4.22 -4.91
N ALA A 114 -18.96 -3.47 -5.56
CA ALA A 114 -19.21 -2.94 -6.89
C ALA A 114 -18.78 -3.96 -7.96
N THR A 115 -19.57 -4.09 -9.03
CA THR A 115 -19.24 -4.93 -10.19
C THR A 115 -18.50 -4.17 -11.28
N SER A 116 -18.69 -2.85 -11.33
CA SER A 116 -18.00 -1.94 -12.24
C SER A 116 -18.15 -0.50 -11.77
N TRP A 117 -17.29 0.37 -12.29
CA TRP A 117 -17.38 1.83 -12.09
C TRP A 117 -16.89 2.55 -13.34
N HIS A 118 -17.40 3.74 -13.53
CA HIS A 118 -17.02 4.59 -14.64
C HIS A 118 -17.21 6.06 -14.29
N SER A 119 -16.53 6.90 -15.04
CA SER A 119 -16.67 8.35 -14.96
C SER A 119 -16.67 8.93 -16.38
N SER A 120 -17.59 9.82 -16.65
CA SER A 120 -17.60 10.68 -17.85
C SER A 120 -16.93 12.03 -17.58
N GLN A 121 -16.87 12.43 -16.31
CA GLN A 121 -16.25 13.67 -15.83
C GLN A 121 -15.42 13.38 -14.59
N PRO A 122 -14.23 13.99 -14.43
CA PRO A 122 -13.30 13.63 -13.36
C PRO A 122 -13.79 13.93 -11.93
N ASN A 123 -14.94 14.54 -11.78
CA ASN A 123 -15.62 14.83 -10.52
C ASN A 123 -16.95 14.07 -10.32
N THR A 124 -17.28 13.10 -11.20
CA THR A 124 -18.54 12.34 -11.09
C THR A 124 -18.28 10.87 -11.41
N TRP A 125 -18.48 10.02 -10.41
CA TRP A 125 -18.21 8.58 -10.49
C TRP A 125 -19.45 7.76 -10.21
N THR A 126 -19.81 6.87 -11.12
CA THR A 126 -20.94 5.94 -10.97
C THR A 126 -20.44 4.53 -10.74
N PHE A 127 -20.98 3.87 -9.69
CA PHE A 127 -20.67 2.49 -9.32
C PHE A 127 -21.91 1.64 -9.47
N ASN A 128 -21.80 0.53 -10.21
CA ASN A 128 -22.80 -0.51 -10.28
C ASN A 128 -22.54 -1.54 -9.18
N LEU A 129 -23.54 -1.81 -8.35
CA LEU A 129 -23.42 -2.66 -7.17
C LEU A 129 -23.82 -4.10 -7.48
N ARG A 130 -23.21 -5.04 -6.78
CA ARG A 130 -23.49 -6.47 -6.88
C ARG A 130 -24.88 -6.77 -6.33
N LYS A 131 -25.68 -7.51 -7.10
CA LYS A 131 -27.00 -7.97 -6.70
C LYS A 131 -26.92 -9.26 -5.86
N GLY A 132 -27.89 -9.47 -4.98
CA GLY A 132 -28.04 -10.71 -4.22
C GLY A 132 -27.06 -10.86 -3.05
N VAL A 133 -26.23 -9.85 -2.73
CA VAL A 133 -25.38 -9.86 -1.57
C VAL A 133 -26.22 -9.72 -0.29
N LYS A 134 -25.88 -10.55 0.70
CA LYS A 134 -26.53 -10.49 2.03
C LYS A 134 -25.52 -10.11 3.10
N TRP A 135 -25.98 -9.32 4.04
CA TRP A 135 -25.31 -9.13 5.31
C TRP A 135 -25.29 -10.43 6.11
N HIS A 136 -24.40 -10.54 7.07
CA HIS A 136 -24.28 -11.75 7.94
C HIS A 136 -25.54 -11.99 8.79
N ASP A 137 -26.39 -11.00 8.96
CA ASP A 137 -27.71 -11.13 9.62
C ASP A 137 -28.83 -11.60 8.66
N GLY A 138 -28.52 -11.78 7.37
CA GLY A 138 -29.43 -12.22 6.32
C GLY A 138 -30.15 -11.10 5.58
N THR A 139 -30.05 -9.85 6.00
CA THR A 139 -30.62 -8.70 5.29
C THR A 139 -29.87 -8.42 3.99
N HIS A 140 -30.48 -7.67 3.06
CA HIS A 140 -29.88 -7.41 1.75
C HIS A 140 -29.01 -6.15 1.75
N PHE A 141 -27.82 -6.25 1.14
CA PHE A 141 -26.99 -5.11 0.77
C PHE A 141 -27.62 -4.32 -0.37
N THR A 142 -27.63 -3.00 -0.26
CA THR A 142 -28.20 -2.09 -1.25
C THR A 142 -27.41 -0.78 -1.35
N ALA A 143 -27.78 0.06 -2.31
CA ALA A 143 -27.24 1.41 -2.47
C ALA A 143 -27.44 2.31 -1.24
N ASP A 144 -28.48 2.06 -0.43
CA ASP A 144 -28.70 2.82 0.81
C ASP A 144 -27.57 2.64 1.82
N ASP A 145 -26.96 1.44 1.86
CA ASP A 145 -25.82 1.13 2.73
C ASP A 145 -24.58 1.91 2.29
N VAL A 146 -24.36 2.02 0.99
CA VAL A 146 -23.24 2.79 0.41
C VAL A 146 -23.40 4.28 0.73
N VAL A 147 -24.59 4.85 0.48
CA VAL A 147 -24.88 6.26 0.78
C VAL A 147 -24.65 6.54 2.27
N ALA A 148 -25.24 5.73 3.15
CA ALA A 148 -25.12 5.90 4.60
C ALA A 148 -23.65 5.73 5.09
N THR A 149 -22.89 4.85 4.46
CA THR A 149 -21.47 4.66 4.78
C THR A 149 -20.67 5.92 4.49
N PHE A 150 -20.73 6.45 3.27
CA PHE A 150 -19.92 7.61 2.91
C PHE A 150 -20.43 8.91 3.53
N ASP A 151 -21.72 9.05 3.77
CA ASP A 151 -22.26 10.16 4.58
C ASP A 151 -21.67 10.15 6.01
N ARG A 152 -21.52 8.97 6.59
CA ARG A 152 -20.91 8.80 7.91
C ARG A 152 -19.41 9.12 7.90
N LEU A 153 -18.67 8.61 6.90
CA LEU A 153 -17.23 8.81 6.80
C LEU A 153 -16.83 10.27 6.52
N THR A 154 -17.71 11.03 5.87
CA THR A 154 -17.47 12.43 5.48
C THR A 154 -18.17 13.44 6.38
N ASP A 155 -18.90 13.00 7.41
CA ASP A 155 -19.51 13.89 8.41
C ASP A 155 -18.48 14.31 9.47
N PRO A 156 -18.11 15.62 9.57
CA PRO A 156 -17.17 16.07 10.59
C PRO A 156 -17.61 15.77 12.03
N LYS A 157 -18.92 15.61 12.27
CA LYS A 157 -19.49 15.32 13.60
C LYS A 157 -19.23 13.87 14.05
N VAL A 158 -18.98 12.96 13.11
CA VAL A 158 -18.73 11.54 13.39
C VAL A 158 -17.27 11.30 13.79
N ASN A 159 -16.36 12.22 13.45
CA ASN A 159 -14.93 12.10 13.71
C ASN A 159 -14.31 10.81 13.13
N SER A 160 -14.71 10.47 11.89
CA SER A 160 -14.17 9.30 11.19
C SER A 160 -12.66 9.44 10.95
N ALA A 161 -11.91 8.36 11.10
CA ALA A 161 -10.49 8.31 10.74
C ALA A 161 -10.27 8.56 9.22
N ALA A 162 -11.26 8.28 8.37
CA ALA A 162 -11.22 8.56 6.93
C ALA A 162 -11.49 10.02 6.56
N LEU A 163 -11.95 10.86 7.49
CA LEU A 163 -12.36 12.24 7.18
C LEU A 163 -11.26 13.04 6.48
N SER A 164 -10.00 12.87 6.91
CA SER A 164 -8.86 13.56 6.30
C SER A 164 -8.61 13.14 4.85
N ALA A 165 -8.86 11.87 4.50
CA ALA A 165 -8.70 11.36 3.14
C ALA A 165 -9.75 11.90 2.17
N PHE A 166 -10.96 12.16 2.66
CA PHE A 166 -12.06 12.70 1.84
C PHE A 166 -12.13 14.23 1.84
N LYS A 167 -11.45 14.92 2.76
CA LYS A 167 -11.53 16.38 2.90
C LYS A 167 -11.18 17.12 1.59
N GLY A 168 -12.13 17.95 1.10
CA GLY A 168 -12.01 18.68 -0.15
C GLY A 168 -12.10 17.82 -1.41
N ILE A 169 -12.53 16.55 -1.28
CA ILE A 169 -12.78 15.64 -2.40
C ILE A 169 -14.24 15.17 -2.38
N LEU A 170 -14.74 14.76 -1.24
CA LEU A 170 -16.13 14.30 -1.08
C LEU A 170 -16.72 14.85 0.21
N SER A 171 -17.85 15.55 0.11
CA SER A 171 -18.62 16.06 1.24
C SER A 171 -19.84 15.19 1.54
N LYS A 172 -20.31 15.22 2.79
CA LYS A 172 -21.54 14.56 3.22
C LYS A 172 -22.72 15.00 2.34
N GLY A 173 -23.57 14.06 1.95
CA GLY A 173 -24.74 14.28 1.10
C GLY A 173 -24.41 14.36 -0.40
N HIS A 174 -23.16 14.16 -0.82
CA HIS A 174 -22.77 14.15 -2.23
C HIS A 174 -22.78 12.75 -2.87
N VAL A 175 -23.23 11.73 -2.14
CA VAL A 175 -23.48 10.39 -2.69
C VAL A 175 -24.97 10.24 -2.97
N ARG A 176 -25.32 9.89 -4.21
CA ARG A 176 -26.70 9.75 -4.67
C ARG A 176 -27.02 8.31 -5.04
N LYS A 177 -28.10 7.80 -4.51
CA LYS A 177 -28.69 6.54 -4.94
C LYS A 177 -29.45 6.77 -6.25
N ASN A 178 -29.04 6.08 -7.32
CA ASN A 178 -29.77 6.10 -8.59
C ASN A 178 -30.91 5.05 -8.58
N ASN A 179 -30.58 3.85 -8.06
CA ASN A 179 -31.53 2.77 -7.80
C ASN A 179 -30.93 1.85 -6.70
N SER A 180 -31.56 0.72 -6.38
CA SER A 180 -31.12 -0.18 -5.32
C SER A 180 -29.72 -0.77 -5.53
N HIS A 181 -29.17 -0.73 -6.76
CA HIS A 181 -27.88 -1.33 -7.12
C HIS A 181 -26.98 -0.38 -7.94
N GLN A 182 -27.18 0.92 -7.79
CA GLN A 182 -26.32 1.91 -8.43
C GLN A 182 -26.26 3.20 -7.60
N VAL A 183 -25.06 3.72 -7.43
CA VAL A 183 -24.78 4.98 -6.76
C VAL A 183 -23.91 5.88 -7.61
N THR A 184 -24.08 7.20 -7.47
CA THR A 184 -23.22 8.21 -8.08
C THR A 184 -22.62 9.10 -6.99
N PHE A 185 -21.31 9.27 -7.03
CA PHE A 185 -20.54 10.19 -6.19
C PHE A 185 -20.30 11.48 -6.97
N HIS A 186 -20.69 12.61 -6.41
CA HIS A 186 -20.42 13.95 -6.93
C HIS A 186 -19.31 14.58 -6.10
N LEU A 187 -18.11 14.68 -6.67
CA LEU A 187 -16.93 15.14 -5.95
C LEU A 187 -16.89 16.68 -5.91
N ASP A 188 -16.33 17.21 -4.84
CA ASP A 188 -16.14 18.66 -4.64
C ASP A 188 -15.10 19.24 -5.61
N ARG A 189 -14.19 18.40 -6.13
CA ARG A 189 -13.21 18.72 -7.16
C ARG A 189 -12.93 17.52 -8.06
N SER A 190 -12.28 17.75 -9.19
CA SER A 190 -11.79 16.68 -10.05
C SER A 190 -10.82 15.79 -9.29
N TYR A 191 -11.05 14.48 -9.32
CA TYR A 191 -10.16 13.49 -8.70
C TYR A 191 -10.32 12.13 -9.38
N VAL A 192 -9.53 11.88 -10.40
CA VAL A 192 -9.65 10.67 -11.24
C VAL A 192 -9.25 9.39 -10.51
N ASP A 193 -8.54 9.49 -9.41
CA ASP A 193 -8.16 8.35 -8.56
C ASP A 193 -9.23 8.03 -7.48
N PHE A 194 -10.44 8.59 -7.60
CA PHE A 194 -11.52 8.39 -6.64
C PHE A 194 -11.85 6.92 -6.33
N PRO A 195 -11.84 5.98 -7.30
CA PRO A 195 -12.05 4.57 -6.99
C PRO A 195 -11.07 4.01 -5.95
N TYR A 196 -9.85 4.54 -5.85
CA TYR A 196 -8.89 4.16 -4.83
C TYR A 196 -9.27 4.66 -3.42
N LEU A 197 -9.95 5.80 -3.31
CA LEU A 197 -10.43 6.31 -2.03
C LEU A 197 -11.60 5.48 -1.46
N VAL A 198 -12.40 4.87 -2.31
CA VAL A 198 -13.50 3.99 -1.90
C VAL A 198 -13.13 2.51 -1.89
N SER A 199 -11.84 2.21 -2.03
CA SER A 199 -11.24 0.89 -1.91
C SER A 199 -10.58 0.67 -0.54
N ALA A 200 -9.96 -0.48 -0.37
CA ALA A 200 -9.21 -0.80 0.84
C ALA A 200 -7.99 0.11 1.11
N PHE A 201 -7.51 0.89 0.13
CA PHE A 201 -6.47 1.89 0.37
C PHE A 201 -6.91 3.04 1.31
N THR A 202 -8.21 3.24 1.47
CA THR A 202 -8.78 3.98 2.60
C THR A 202 -9.46 2.94 3.49
N TYR A 203 -8.70 2.33 4.38
CA TYR A 203 -9.12 1.16 5.15
C TYR A 203 -10.45 1.33 5.89
N ASN A 204 -10.89 2.55 6.21
CA ASN A 204 -12.21 2.81 6.79
C ASN A 204 -13.35 2.81 5.74
N SER A 205 -13.05 2.73 4.43
CA SER A 205 -14.08 2.68 3.38
C SER A 205 -14.83 1.33 3.30
N PHE A 206 -14.80 0.55 4.37
CA PHE A 206 -15.69 -0.60 4.54
C PHE A 206 -17.14 -0.19 4.35
N ILE A 207 -17.87 -0.95 3.56
CA ILE A 207 -19.31 -0.74 3.48
C ILE A 207 -19.97 -1.30 4.73
N LEU A 208 -20.81 -0.48 5.38
CA LEU A 208 -21.52 -0.80 6.61
C LEU A 208 -23.04 -0.72 6.38
N PRO A 209 -23.83 -1.48 7.13
CA PRO A 209 -25.30 -1.36 7.05
C PRO A 209 -25.74 0.10 7.30
N LYS A 210 -26.79 0.54 6.62
CA LYS A 210 -27.31 1.90 6.79
C LYS A 210 -27.67 2.25 8.24
N ASN A 211 -28.08 1.26 8.99
CA ASN A 211 -28.46 1.37 10.41
C ASN A 211 -27.30 1.04 11.38
N TYR A 212 -26.05 0.98 10.89
CA TYR A 212 -24.87 0.72 11.72
C TYR A 212 -24.78 1.72 12.87
N LYS A 213 -24.53 1.18 14.08
CA LYS A 213 -24.32 1.96 15.30
C LYS A 213 -22.85 1.84 15.71
N ALA A 214 -22.20 2.96 16.04
CA ALA A 214 -20.83 2.96 16.54
C ALA A 214 -20.66 2.00 17.73
N GLY A 215 -19.54 1.27 17.77
CA GLY A 215 -19.24 0.29 18.81
C GLY A 215 -20.02 -1.04 18.74
N SER A 216 -20.87 -1.23 17.71
CA SER A 216 -21.62 -2.47 17.54
C SER A 216 -20.87 -3.56 16.76
N PHE A 217 -19.76 -3.24 16.08
CA PHE A 217 -19.07 -4.14 15.18
C PHE A 217 -18.65 -5.45 15.86
N THR A 218 -17.99 -5.39 17.01
CA THR A 218 -17.48 -6.57 17.72
C THR A 218 -18.56 -7.36 18.46
N LYS A 219 -19.78 -6.83 18.55
CA LYS A 219 -20.92 -7.43 19.29
C LYS A 219 -21.96 -8.06 18.39
N GLY A 220 -21.91 -7.75 17.08
CA GLY A 220 -22.95 -8.12 16.12
C GLY A 220 -22.38 -8.92 14.93
N ARG A 221 -23.29 -9.52 14.17
CA ARG A 221 -22.99 -10.14 12.88
C ARG A 221 -23.03 -9.07 11.79
N ILE A 222 -21.96 -8.28 11.71
CA ILE A 222 -21.87 -7.17 10.76
C ILE A 222 -20.82 -7.53 9.72
N GLY A 223 -21.21 -7.49 8.45
CA GLY A 223 -20.35 -7.73 7.31
C GLY A 223 -21.08 -8.41 6.17
N THR A 224 -20.48 -8.37 5.00
CA THR A 224 -20.89 -9.07 3.78
C THR A 224 -19.84 -10.09 3.34
N GLY A 225 -18.69 -10.09 4.02
CA GLY A 225 -17.48 -10.81 3.63
C GLY A 225 -17.54 -12.33 3.78
N PRO A 226 -16.43 -12.99 3.41
CA PRO A 226 -16.34 -14.46 3.37
C PRO A 226 -16.40 -15.13 4.74
N PHE A 227 -16.17 -14.39 5.82
CA PHE A 227 -16.21 -14.94 7.18
C PHE A 227 -17.08 -14.10 8.11
N VAL A 228 -17.71 -14.76 9.07
CA VAL A 228 -18.57 -14.15 10.11
C VAL A 228 -17.81 -14.13 11.42
N LEU A 229 -17.67 -12.95 12.03
CA LEU A 229 -17.12 -12.81 13.38
C LEU A 229 -18.04 -13.49 14.40
N THR A 230 -17.53 -14.49 15.12
CA THR A 230 -18.30 -15.25 16.13
C THR A 230 -17.87 -14.95 17.55
N LYS A 231 -16.60 -14.57 17.75
CA LYS A 231 -16.06 -14.21 19.05
C LYS A 231 -14.99 -13.15 18.91
N TYR A 232 -15.07 -12.13 19.72
CA TYR A 232 -14.04 -11.12 19.91
C TYR A 232 -13.66 -11.05 21.39
N THR A 233 -12.37 -11.17 21.68
CA THR A 233 -11.83 -11.03 23.02
C THR A 233 -10.76 -9.95 22.99
N PRO A 234 -11.01 -8.77 23.58
CA PRO A 234 -10.05 -7.67 23.58
C PRO A 234 -8.66 -8.12 24.03
N LYS A 235 -7.61 -7.66 23.34
CA LYS A 235 -6.19 -7.98 23.59
C LYS A 235 -5.79 -9.46 23.41
N VAL A 236 -6.72 -10.37 23.10
CA VAL A 236 -6.46 -11.80 22.91
C VAL A 236 -6.60 -12.21 21.45
N GLY A 237 -7.73 -11.88 20.81
CA GLY A 237 -7.97 -12.27 19.44
C GLY A 237 -9.44 -12.29 19.03
N ALA A 238 -9.68 -12.82 17.84
CA ALA A 238 -11.00 -12.97 17.25
C ALA A 238 -11.13 -14.31 16.53
N THR A 239 -12.34 -14.87 16.52
CA THR A 239 -12.65 -16.13 15.84
C THR A 239 -13.74 -15.90 14.82
N TYR A 240 -13.53 -16.47 13.65
CA TYR A 240 -14.44 -16.34 12.50
C TYR A 240 -14.81 -17.72 11.98
N VAL A 241 -16.03 -17.83 11.45
CA VAL A 241 -16.51 -19.01 10.72
C VAL A 241 -16.84 -18.65 9.28
N ALA A 242 -16.72 -19.60 8.37
CA ALA A 242 -17.04 -19.39 6.97
C ALA A 242 -18.49 -18.92 6.79
N ASN A 243 -18.70 -17.89 5.98
CA ASN A 243 -20.02 -17.40 5.59
C ASN A 243 -20.62 -18.32 4.51
N LYS A 244 -21.57 -19.20 4.90
CA LYS A 244 -22.25 -20.12 4.01
C LYS A 244 -23.09 -19.45 2.92
N HIS A 245 -23.39 -18.16 3.07
CA HIS A 245 -24.19 -17.36 2.15
C HIS A 245 -23.34 -16.31 1.42
N TYR A 246 -22.01 -16.52 1.38
CA TYR A 246 -21.12 -15.61 0.66
C TYR A 246 -21.46 -15.56 -0.83
N TRP A 247 -21.45 -14.37 -1.41
CA TRP A 247 -21.87 -14.14 -2.79
C TRP A 247 -20.99 -14.81 -3.84
N ALA A 248 -19.71 -15.06 -3.52
CA ALA A 248 -18.79 -15.77 -4.43
C ALA A 248 -18.94 -17.29 -4.21
N LYS A 249 -19.48 -17.97 -5.21
CA LYS A 249 -19.75 -19.42 -5.15
C LYS A 249 -18.47 -20.22 -4.89
N GLY A 250 -18.56 -21.20 -4.00
CA GLY A 250 -17.45 -22.11 -3.67
C GLY A 250 -16.42 -21.56 -2.69
N LEU A 251 -16.56 -20.31 -2.27
CA LEU A 251 -15.67 -19.63 -1.34
C LEU A 251 -16.38 -19.30 -0.01
N PRO A 252 -15.64 -19.15 1.09
CA PRO A 252 -14.21 -19.47 1.25
C PRO A 252 -13.94 -20.99 1.30
N HIS A 253 -12.68 -21.41 1.16
CA HIS A 253 -12.32 -22.84 1.22
C HIS A 253 -12.14 -23.36 2.65
N VAL A 254 -11.61 -22.53 3.59
CA VAL A 254 -11.40 -22.91 4.98
C VAL A 254 -12.68 -22.75 5.80
N ALA A 255 -12.80 -23.50 6.89
CA ALA A 255 -13.98 -23.50 7.75
C ALA A 255 -14.09 -22.24 8.62
N GLY A 256 -12.96 -21.61 8.91
CA GLY A 256 -12.88 -20.41 9.74
C GLY A 256 -11.49 -19.81 9.75
N ILE A 257 -11.30 -18.77 10.56
CA ILE A 257 -10.01 -18.13 10.83
C ILE A 257 -9.94 -17.86 12.33
N GLU A 258 -8.79 -18.14 12.94
CA GLU A 258 -8.44 -17.68 14.28
C GLU A 258 -7.40 -16.55 14.14
N LEU A 259 -7.76 -15.33 14.56
CA LEU A 259 -6.84 -14.18 14.57
C LEU A 259 -6.34 -13.97 16.00
N LYS A 260 -5.03 -14.10 16.21
CA LYS A 260 -4.37 -13.91 17.51
C LYS A 260 -3.68 -12.57 17.59
N TYR A 261 -3.82 -11.89 18.71
CA TYR A 261 -3.17 -10.61 18.98
C TYR A 261 -1.89 -10.80 19.78
N TYR A 262 -0.84 -10.09 19.39
CA TYR A 262 0.45 -10.08 20.05
C TYR A 262 0.85 -8.65 20.43
N SER A 263 1.61 -8.51 21.52
CA SER A 263 2.06 -7.20 22.01
C SER A 263 3.03 -6.48 21.07
N ASP A 264 3.81 -7.26 20.32
CA ASP A 264 4.89 -6.76 19.47
C ASP A 264 5.19 -7.72 18.30
N ASN A 265 5.99 -7.23 17.37
CA ASN A 265 6.37 -7.97 16.17
C ASN A 265 7.26 -9.19 16.47
N THR A 266 8.10 -9.12 17.49
CA THR A 266 8.98 -10.25 17.87
C THR A 266 8.16 -11.44 18.33
N ALA A 267 7.12 -11.19 19.13
CA ALA A 267 6.20 -12.25 19.60
C ALA A 267 5.45 -12.90 18.43
N GLN A 268 5.05 -12.14 17.40
CA GLN A 268 4.43 -12.68 16.19
C GLN A 268 5.39 -13.58 15.40
N VAL A 269 6.63 -13.13 15.22
CA VAL A 269 7.70 -13.89 14.52
C VAL A 269 7.95 -15.21 15.24
N LEU A 270 8.11 -15.19 16.55
CA LEU A 270 8.31 -16.38 17.37
C LEU A 270 7.11 -17.35 17.31
N ALA A 271 5.89 -16.82 17.29
CA ALA A 271 4.67 -17.64 17.17
C ALA A 271 4.62 -18.40 15.84
N LEU A 272 4.99 -17.76 14.73
CA LEU A 272 5.06 -18.43 13.44
C LEU A 272 6.15 -19.50 13.41
N GLN A 273 7.33 -19.20 13.94
CA GLN A 273 8.45 -20.15 14.04
C GLN A 273 8.10 -21.38 14.88
N ALA A 274 7.47 -21.18 16.03
CA ALA A 274 7.07 -22.25 16.94
C ALA A 274 5.85 -23.05 16.45
N GLY A 275 5.22 -22.67 15.33
CA GLY A 275 4.00 -23.33 14.84
C GLY A 275 2.75 -22.99 15.64
N ALA A 276 2.78 -21.98 16.47
CA ALA A 276 1.61 -21.44 17.16
C ALA A 276 0.73 -20.57 16.26
N ALA A 277 1.26 -20.17 15.11
CA ALA A 277 0.59 -19.44 14.04
C ALA A 277 0.90 -20.05 12.67
N ASP A 278 0.04 -19.81 11.69
CA ASP A 278 0.16 -20.28 10.32
C ASP A 278 0.46 -19.14 9.35
N VAL A 279 0.05 -17.91 9.69
CA VAL A 279 0.24 -16.70 8.87
C VAL A 279 0.65 -15.53 9.75
N LEU A 280 1.73 -14.86 9.36
CA LEU A 280 2.16 -13.55 9.89
C LEU A 280 1.78 -12.49 8.84
N LEU A 281 0.75 -11.71 9.13
CA LEU A 281 0.10 -10.81 8.17
C LEU A 281 0.95 -9.58 7.80
N ASP A 282 1.74 -9.09 8.73
CA ASP A 282 2.72 -8.03 8.51
C ASP A 282 4.05 -8.44 9.14
N MET A 283 5.01 -8.81 8.28
CA MET A 283 6.31 -9.31 8.72
C MET A 283 7.35 -8.18 8.71
N PRO A 284 7.87 -7.77 9.86
CA PRO A 284 8.97 -6.81 9.90
C PRO A 284 10.22 -7.43 9.27
N TYR A 285 11.01 -6.64 8.54
CA TYR A 285 12.28 -7.12 8.05
C TYR A 285 13.26 -7.39 9.22
N GLN A 286 13.38 -6.42 10.14
CA GLN A 286 14.22 -6.53 11.33
C GLN A 286 13.66 -7.56 12.30
N GLY A 287 14.53 -8.45 12.77
CA GLY A 287 14.15 -9.53 13.69
C GLY A 287 13.56 -10.79 13.04
N SER A 288 13.40 -10.80 11.70
CA SER A 288 12.81 -11.93 10.97
C SER A 288 13.82 -12.80 10.22
N GLN A 289 15.13 -12.61 10.42
CA GLN A 289 16.19 -13.28 9.66
C GLN A 289 16.06 -14.81 9.67
N ALA A 290 15.66 -15.41 10.79
CA ALA A 290 15.48 -16.84 10.90
C ALA A 290 14.28 -17.38 10.08
N ILE A 291 13.29 -16.54 9.78
CA ILE A 291 12.14 -16.90 8.92
C ILE A 291 12.60 -17.07 7.47
N PHE A 292 13.48 -16.21 6.97
CA PHE A 292 13.96 -16.27 5.57
C PHE A 292 14.69 -17.58 5.23
N SER A 293 15.30 -18.23 6.21
CA SER A 293 15.98 -19.51 6.05
C SER A 293 15.16 -20.74 6.47
N SER A 294 13.93 -20.54 6.93
CA SER A 294 13.08 -21.64 7.39
C SER A 294 12.60 -22.50 6.21
N PRO A 295 12.80 -23.84 6.24
CA PRO A 295 12.31 -24.72 5.18
C PRO A 295 10.79 -24.84 5.15
N ASP A 296 10.09 -24.49 6.23
CA ASP A 296 8.63 -24.70 6.40
C ASP A 296 7.80 -23.43 6.19
N ILE A 297 8.46 -22.30 5.93
CA ILE A 297 7.81 -20.99 5.80
C ILE A 297 8.08 -20.42 4.40
N ASN A 298 7.04 -19.88 3.79
CA ASN A 298 7.13 -19.04 2.60
C ASN A 298 7.11 -17.59 3.00
N VAL A 299 8.09 -16.81 2.53
CA VAL A 299 8.09 -15.36 2.67
C VAL A 299 7.59 -14.75 1.37
N LEU A 300 6.55 -13.95 1.48
CA LEU A 300 5.90 -13.26 0.37
C LEU A 300 6.33 -11.80 0.40
N SER A 301 6.88 -11.32 -0.72
CA SER A 301 7.41 -9.95 -0.85
C SER A 301 6.70 -9.21 -1.98
N ILE A 302 6.19 -8.02 -1.68
CA ILE A 302 5.43 -7.21 -2.64
C ILE A 302 6.02 -5.81 -2.71
N PRO A 303 6.29 -5.27 -3.91
CA PRO A 303 6.58 -3.85 -4.05
C PRO A 303 5.46 -3.01 -3.46
N SER A 304 5.81 -1.95 -2.73
CA SER A 304 4.85 -1.01 -2.21
C SER A 304 5.23 0.44 -2.56
N SER A 305 4.38 1.37 -2.20
CA SER A 305 4.66 2.80 -2.30
C SER A 305 5.17 3.39 -0.98
N ALA A 306 5.49 2.54 -0.01
CA ALA A 306 6.12 2.96 1.26
C ALA A 306 7.58 3.36 1.04
N TYR A 307 8.01 4.40 1.73
CA TYR A 307 9.40 4.86 1.71
C TYR A 307 9.73 5.68 2.95
N ARG A 308 11.02 5.91 3.19
CA ARG A 308 11.48 6.88 4.19
C ARG A 308 11.95 8.12 3.45
N GLY A 309 11.19 9.20 3.62
CA GLY A 309 11.48 10.47 2.96
C GLY A 309 12.50 11.28 3.74
N PHE A 310 13.71 11.42 3.21
CA PHE A 310 14.71 12.33 3.78
C PHE A 310 14.47 13.71 3.22
N HIS A 311 13.80 14.58 3.98
CA HIS A 311 13.42 15.93 3.56
C HIS A 311 14.43 16.99 4.01
N MET A 312 14.48 18.07 3.24
CA MET A 312 15.27 19.27 3.51
C MET A 312 14.36 20.51 3.39
N ARG A 313 14.37 21.39 4.39
CA ARG A 313 13.57 22.63 4.39
C ARG A 313 14.06 23.57 3.30
N VAL A 314 13.31 23.67 2.20
CA VAL A 314 13.70 24.48 1.03
C VAL A 314 13.60 26.00 1.27
N ASP A 315 12.99 26.42 2.37
CA ASP A 315 12.87 27.80 2.82
C ASP A 315 13.98 28.23 3.80
N GLN A 316 14.91 27.31 4.13
CA GLN A 316 16.01 27.56 5.08
C GLN A 316 17.38 27.30 4.47
N LYS A 317 18.38 28.12 4.83
CA LYS A 317 19.79 27.89 4.47
C LYS A 317 20.34 26.64 5.20
N PRO A 318 21.20 25.84 4.54
CA PRO A 318 21.69 26.01 3.18
C PRO A 318 20.76 25.37 2.12
N PHE A 319 19.66 24.73 2.52
CA PHE A 319 18.79 23.90 1.66
C PHE A 319 17.84 24.73 0.78
N ASN A 320 17.78 26.05 0.93
CA ASN A 320 17.07 26.93 0.00
C ASN A 320 17.72 27.00 -1.40
N ASP A 321 19.00 26.61 -1.52
CA ASP A 321 19.65 26.43 -2.82
C ASP A 321 19.49 24.97 -3.30
N LYS A 322 18.87 24.79 -4.46
CA LYS A 322 18.66 23.44 -5.01
C LYS A 322 19.95 22.69 -5.32
N ARG A 323 21.06 23.40 -5.60
CA ARG A 323 22.37 22.78 -5.81
C ARG A 323 22.86 22.04 -4.57
N VAL A 324 22.58 22.58 -3.39
CA VAL A 324 22.89 21.91 -2.11
C VAL A 324 22.06 20.64 -1.97
N ARG A 325 20.75 20.68 -2.26
CA ARG A 325 19.88 19.51 -2.19
C ARG A 325 20.27 18.42 -3.19
N GLN A 326 20.61 18.82 -4.42
CA GLN A 326 21.13 17.91 -5.44
C GLN A 326 22.48 17.30 -5.02
N ALA A 327 23.38 18.09 -4.43
CA ALA A 327 24.64 17.57 -3.89
C ALA A 327 24.42 16.49 -2.83
N VAL A 328 23.48 16.71 -1.91
CA VAL A 328 23.07 15.69 -0.92
C VAL A 328 22.55 14.43 -1.63
N ALA A 329 21.74 14.57 -2.67
CA ALA A 329 21.21 13.44 -3.44
C ALA A 329 22.30 12.64 -4.18
N TYR A 330 23.35 13.32 -4.68
CA TYR A 330 24.52 12.69 -5.29
C TYR A 330 25.46 12.01 -4.29
N CYS A 331 25.32 12.25 -3.00
CA CYS A 331 26.08 11.49 -2.01
C CYS A 331 25.49 10.11 -1.73
N MET A 332 24.24 9.83 -2.11
CA MET A 332 23.54 8.59 -1.75
C MET A 332 23.91 7.41 -2.65
N ASP A 333 24.48 6.36 -2.09
CA ASP A 333 24.59 5.03 -2.71
C ASP A 333 23.32 4.22 -2.40
N ARG A 334 22.36 4.29 -3.33
CA ARG A 334 21.06 3.62 -3.19
C ARG A 334 21.19 2.10 -3.30
N GLY A 335 22.18 1.61 -4.04
CA GLY A 335 22.46 0.18 -4.16
C GLY A 335 22.96 -0.39 -2.83
N ALA A 336 23.98 0.23 -2.25
CA ALA A 336 24.51 -0.16 -0.93
C ALA A 336 23.43 -0.07 0.16
N LEU A 337 22.55 0.94 0.10
CA LEU A 337 21.43 1.09 1.03
C LEU A 337 20.44 -0.07 0.92
N VAL A 338 20.00 -0.40 -0.30
CA VAL A 338 19.07 -1.51 -0.54
C VAL A 338 19.67 -2.85 -0.10
N GLN A 339 20.95 -3.07 -0.35
CA GLN A 339 21.61 -4.32 0.05
C GLN A 339 21.92 -4.36 1.55
N GLY A 340 22.50 -3.29 2.10
CA GLY A 340 22.96 -3.26 3.49
C GLY A 340 21.82 -3.14 4.52
N LEU A 341 20.80 -2.35 4.23
CA LEU A 341 19.70 -2.13 5.16
C LEU A 341 18.51 -3.07 4.93
N TRP A 342 18.24 -3.45 3.65
CA TRP A 342 17.05 -4.20 3.27
C TRP A 342 17.34 -5.57 2.67
N HIS A 343 18.63 -5.96 2.48
CA HIS A 343 19.04 -7.23 1.87
C HIS A 343 18.25 -7.58 0.59
N GLY A 344 17.97 -6.57 -0.24
CA GLY A 344 17.20 -6.71 -1.48
C GLY A 344 15.67 -6.60 -1.31
N PHE A 345 15.15 -6.46 -0.10
CA PHE A 345 13.70 -6.25 0.16
C PHE A 345 13.28 -4.78 0.05
N ALA A 346 13.96 -4.04 -0.82
CA ALA A 346 13.56 -2.71 -1.25
C ALA A 346 13.88 -2.53 -2.74
N LEU A 347 13.35 -1.49 -3.35
CA LEU A 347 13.68 -1.06 -4.70
C LEU A 347 14.41 0.30 -4.61
N PRO A 348 15.44 0.57 -5.43
CA PRO A 348 16.08 1.88 -5.41
C PRO A 348 15.10 2.98 -5.82
N GLY A 349 15.13 4.07 -5.08
CA GLY A 349 14.38 5.29 -5.39
C GLY A 349 15.16 6.22 -6.32
N ASN A 350 14.50 7.28 -6.79
CA ASN A 350 15.10 8.27 -7.68
C ASN A 350 14.57 9.69 -7.42
N ASP A 351 14.37 10.04 -6.16
CA ASP A 351 14.02 11.36 -5.64
C ASP A 351 12.76 11.99 -6.25
N HIS A 352 11.77 11.15 -6.57
CA HIS A 352 10.42 11.57 -6.96
C HIS A 352 9.36 10.65 -6.36
N ALA A 353 8.18 11.18 -6.07
CA ALA A 353 7.11 10.48 -5.35
C ALA A 353 6.23 9.57 -6.24
N PHE A 354 6.67 9.25 -7.46
CA PHE A 354 5.98 8.29 -8.33
C PHE A 354 6.56 6.90 -8.10
N ALA A 355 6.00 6.18 -7.12
CA ALA A 355 6.44 4.85 -6.73
C ALA A 355 6.38 3.84 -7.91
N PRO A 356 7.33 2.90 -8.01
CA PRO A 356 7.37 1.93 -9.11
C PRO A 356 6.09 1.11 -9.28
N ILE A 357 5.34 0.92 -8.22
CA ILE A 357 4.09 0.15 -8.22
C ILE A 357 2.90 0.93 -8.83
N PHE A 358 2.95 2.25 -8.93
CA PHE A 358 1.82 2.99 -9.49
C PHE A 358 1.71 2.77 -11.01
N PRO A 359 0.52 2.49 -11.55
CA PRO A 359 0.32 2.30 -13.00
C PRO A 359 0.78 3.50 -13.85
N THR A 360 0.89 4.68 -13.25
CA THR A 360 1.33 5.92 -13.91
C THR A 360 2.84 6.15 -13.88
N SER A 361 3.60 5.37 -13.11
CA SER A 361 5.05 5.57 -12.91
C SER A 361 5.95 5.01 -14.01
N VAL A 362 5.38 4.31 -14.98
CA VAL A 362 6.14 3.64 -16.07
C VAL A 362 7.05 4.62 -16.82
N LEU A 363 6.55 5.80 -17.22
CA LEU A 363 7.34 6.80 -17.92
C LEU A 363 8.35 7.52 -17.01
N PRO A 364 8.02 7.96 -15.78
CA PRO A 364 9.02 8.45 -14.83
C PRO A 364 10.21 7.50 -14.66
N ILE A 365 9.96 6.21 -14.48
CA ILE A 365 11.02 5.21 -14.31
C ILE A 365 11.83 5.02 -15.58
N ALA A 366 11.20 4.98 -16.75
CA ALA A 366 11.88 4.72 -18.03
C ALA A 366 12.70 5.91 -18.54
N HIS A 367 12.31 7.14 -18.20
CA HIS A 367 12.87 8.35 -18.83
C HIS A 367 13.63 9.29 -17.88
N LEU A 368 13.58 9.07 -16.56
CA LEU A 368 14.45 9.79 -15.63
C LEU A 368 15.72 8.97 -15.39
N PRO A 369 16.91 9.55 -15.65
CA PRO A 369 18.16 8.83 -15.40
C PRO A 369 18.26 8.50 -13.89
N GLN A 370 18.62 7.25 -13.57
CA GLN A 370 18.85 6.87 -12.19
C GLN A 370 20.00 7.71 -11.61
N ARG A 371 19.74 8.38 -10.49
CA ARG A 371 20.78 9.13 -9.79
C ARG A 371 21.67 8.16 -9.02
N HIS A 372 22.94 8.13 -9.42
CA HIS A 372 23.97 7.33 -8.77
C HIS A 372 24.84 8.21 -7.87
N GLN A 373 25.53 7.58 -6.90
CA GLN A 373 26.50 8.27 -6.08
C GLN A 373 27.60 8.91 -6.94
N ASN A 374 27.88 10.20 -6.70
CA ASN A 374 28.92 10.95 -7.39
C ASN A 374 29.44 12.09 -6.52
N TYR A 375 30.48 11.80 -5.74
CA TYR A 375 31.08 12.80 -4.84
C TYR A 375 31.76 13.95 -5.56
N ALA A 376 32.29 13.74 -6.79
CA ALA A 376 32.86 14.82 -7.57
C ALA A 376 31.78 15.85 -7.97
N MET A 377 30.62 15.37 -8.44
CA MET A 377 29.47 16.22 -8.72
C MET A 377 28.93 16.89 -7.45
N ALA A 378 28.80 16.16 -6.35
CA ALA A 378 28.34 16.72 -5.07
C ALA A 378 29.23 17.88 -4.62
N LYS A 379 30.55 17.71 -4.59
CA LYS A 379 31.52 18.75 -4.21
C LYS A 379 31.48 19.96 -5.16
N LYS A 380 31.35 19.72 -6.47
CA LYS A 380 31.18 20.79 -7.47
C LYS A 380 29.95 21.65 -7.15
N LEU A 381 28.78 21.02 -6.97
CA LEU A 381 27.54 21.72 -6.67
C LEU A 381 27.59 22.47 -5.33
N LEU A 382 28.24 21.91 -4.32
CA LEU A 382 28.46 22.58 -3.03
C LEU A 382 29.34 23.81 -3.20
N ALA A 383 30.44 23.71 -3.93
CA ALA A 383 31.34 24.84 -4.19
C ALA A 383 30.62 25.97 -4.97
N GLU A 384 29.84 25.62 -6.00
CA GLU A 384 29.02 26.57 -6.76
C GLU A 384 27.93 27.24 -5.90
N ALA A 385 27.46 26.56 -4.87
CA ALA A 385 26.49 27.07 -3.91
C ALA A 385 27.13 27.86 -2.75
N GLY A 386 28.46 28.02 -2.73
CA GLY A 386 29.20 28.77 -1.69
C GLY A 386 29.63 27.92 -0.49
N PHE A 387 29.61 26.59 -0.59
CA PHE A 387 30.00 25.65 0.46
C PHE A 387 31.15 24.73 0.04
N PRO A 388 32.31 25.25 -0.43
CA PRO A 388 33.41 24.42 -0.95
C PRO A 388 33.98 23.42 0.07
N ASN A 389 33.86 23.72 1.37
CA ASN A 389 34.29 22.88 2.48
C ASN A 389 33.13 22.13 3.16
N GLY A 390 31.92 22.13 2.55
CA GLY A 390 30.73 21.57 3.13
C GLY A 390 30.10 22.44 4.24
N PHE A 391 29.28 21.81 5.08
CA PHE A 391 28.56 22.49 6.17
C PHE A 391 28.19 21.50 7.28
N LYS A 392 27.66 22.03 8.40
CA LYS A 392 27.10 21.22 9.50
C LYS A 392 25.59 21.35 9.52
N ALA A 393 24.89 20.26 9.83
CA ALA A 393 23.43 20.25 10.04
C ALA A 393 23.03 19.19 11.06
N THR A 394 21.83 19.34 11.63
CA THR A 394 21.24 18.32 12.51
C THR A 394 20.13 17.62 11.75
N LEU A 395 20.19 16.29 11.66
CA LEU A 395 19.13 15.45 11.16
C LEU A 395 18.31 14.95 12.35
N THR A 396 17.06 15.37 12.42
CA THR A 396 16.11 14.93 13.45
C THR A 396 15.17 13.88 12.86
N THR A 397 14.95 12.78 13.58
CA THR A 397 14.06 11.71 13.14
C THR A 397 13.50 10.92 14.32
N GLU A 398 12.61 9.98 14.02
CA GLU A 398 11.99 9.10 14.99
C GLU A 398 12.81 7.83 15.27
N ASN A 399 12.64 7.26 16.46
CA ASN A 399 13.11 5.93 16.81
C ASN A 399 12.04 4.88 16.43
N PHE A 400 12.01 4.50 15.15
CA PHE A 400 11.04 3.56 14.62
C PHE A 400 11.69 2.67 13.55
N LEU A 401 11.51 1.35 13.67
CA LEU A 401 12.01 0.33 12.76
C LEU A 401 13.48 0.58 12.35
N GLU A 402 13.77 0.66 11.05
CA GLU A 402 15.12 0.85 10.50
C GLU A 402 15.55 2.33 10.35
N ILE A 403 14.71 3.27 10.73
CA ILE A 403 14.97 4.71 10.51
C ILE A 403 16.24 5.21 11.20
N PRO A 404 16.57 4.81 12.45
CA PRO A 404 17.84 5.19 13.08
C PRO A 404 19.06 4.70 12.28
N GLN A 405 19.01 3.46 11.75
CA GLN A 405 20.08 2.90 10.92
C GLN A 405 20.20 3.63 9.58
N TYR A 406 19.06 4.01 8.99
CA TYR A 406 19.05 4.84 7.77
C TYR A 406 19.65 6.23 8.04
N ALA A 407 19.36 6.84 9.17
CA ALA A 407 19.96 8.13 9.56
C ALA A 407 21.49 8.03 9.69
N VAL A 408 22.01 6.94 10.31
CA VAL A 408 23.45 6.66 10.38
C VAL A 408 24.05 6.45 8.98
N PHE A 409 23.35 5.73 8.10
CA PHE A 409 23.78 5.57 6.71
C PHE A 409 23.91 6.91 6.00
N ILE A 410 22.91 7.79 6.10
CA ILE A 410 22.92 9.14 5.52
C ILE A 410 24.12 9.94 6.08
N GLN A 411 24.33 9.94 7.39
CA GLN A 411 25.45 10.64 8.03
C GLN A 411 26.80 10.20 7.43
N GLN A 412 26.99 8.90 7.26
CA GLN A 412 28.22 8.34 6.69
C GLN A 412 28.40 8.71 5.21
N GLN A 413 27.33 8.66 4.42
CA GLN A 413 27.34 8.97 2.99
C GLN A 413 27.58 10.46 2.71
N LEU A 414 27.22 11.35 3.59
CA LEU A 414 27.38 12.80 3.43
C LEU A 414 28.78 13.30 3.82
N LYS A 415 29.47 12.60 4.74
CA LYS A 415 30.76 13.00 5.29
C LYS A 415 31.88 13.20 4.22
N PRO A 416 32.05 12.33 3.18
CA PRO A 416 33.07 12.52 2.16
C PRO A 416 32.91 13.80 1.31
N ALA A 417 31.69 14.37 1.27
CA ALA A 417 31.42 15.64 0.62
C ALA A 417 31.61 16.86 1.55
N GLY A 418 32.05 16.65 2.79
CA GLY A 418 32.23 17.71 3.78
C GLY A 418 30.96 18.06 4.56
N ILE A 419 29.84 17.35 4.33
CA ILE A 419 28.58 17.59 5.04
C ILE A 419 28.61 16.77 6.33
N ASN A 420 28.65 17.47 7.48
CA ASN A 420 28.74 16.87 8.80
C ASN A 420 27.36 16.91 9.48
N ILE A 421 26.76 15.73 9.63
CA ILE A 421 25.44 15.59 10.24
C ILE A 421 25.56 15.18 11.71
N THR A 422 24.87 15.89 12.59
CA THR A 422 24.57 15.44 13.96
C THR A 422 23.21 14.77 13.95
N LEU A 423 23.08 13.58 14.56
CA LEU A 423 21.82 12.86 14.65
C LEU A 423 21.08 13.24 15.93
N ASN A 424 19.80 13.54 15.80
CA ASN A 424 18.84 13.69 16.90
C ASN A 424 17.70 12.70 16.67
N VAL A 425 17.67 11.61 17.44
CA VAL A 425 16.66 10.55 17.33
C VAL A 425 15.70 10.69 18.50
N GLU A 426 14.45 10.98 18.21
CA GLU A 426 13.38 11.20 19.18
C GLU A 426 12.45 9.98 19.25
N ASP A 427 11.67 9.84 20.32
CA ASP A 427 10.57 8.89 20.31
C ASP A 427 9.49 9.36 19.31
N GLN A 428 8.74 8.39 18.78
CA GLN A 428 7.77 8.63 17.70
C GLN A 428 6.69 9.66 18.10
N ASN A 429 6.22 9.64 19.35
CA ASN A 429 5.20 10.58 19.80
C ASN A 429 5.76 12.00 19.90
N THR A 430 7.01 12.16 20.31
CA THR A 430 7.71 13.44 20.33
C THR A 430 7.92 13.97 18.91
N TYR A 431 8.44 13.14 18.00
CA TYR A 431 8.76 13.53 16.63
C TYR A 431 7.52 13.96 15.84
N TYR A 432 6.44 13.19 15.88
CA TYR A 432 5.19 13.58 15.21
C TYR A 432 4.39 14.60 15.98
N GLY A 433 4.50 14.64 17.30
CA GLY A 433 3.90 15.66 18.16
C GLY A 433 2.38 15.78 18.03
N ALA A 434 1.82 16.76 18.74
CA ALA A 434 0.41 17.08 18.66
C ALA A 434 0.21 18.60 18.55
N GLY A 435 -0.87 19.03 17.91
CA GLY A 435 -1.22 20.44 17.75
C GLY A 435 -0.22 21.21 16.90
N ALA A 436 0.30 22.32 17.42
CA ALA A 436 1.26 23.19 16.72
C ALA A 436 2.71 22.70 16.81
N ASN A 437 3.01 21.82 17.78
CA ASN A 437 4.36 21.30 17.98
C ASN A 437 4.52 19.94 17.29
N GLN A 438 4.89 19.98 16.02
CA GLN A 438 5.12 18.80 15.17
C GLN A 438 6.54 18.89 14.58
N PRO A 439 7.58 18.42 15.30
CA PRO A 439 8.97 18.50 14.85
C PRO A 439 9.18 18.05 13.41
N TRP A 440 8.57 16.94 13.00
CA TRP A 440 8.67 16.40 11.64
C TRP A 440 8.29 17.37 10.52
N LEU A 441 7.48 18.41 10.82
CA LEU A 441 7.13 19.49 9.89
C LEU A 441 8.01 20.72 10.03
N GLN A 442 8.81 20.83 11.12
CA GLN A 442 9.52 22.07 11.47
C GLN A 442 11.04 21.95 11.38
N VAL A 443 11.60 20.74 11.55
CA VAL A 443 13.05 20.55 11.55
C VAL A 443 13.65 20.83 10.18
N PRO A 444 14.86 21.44 10.11
CA PRO A 444 15.50 21.77 8.84
C PRO A 444 15.80 20.57 7.98
N VAL A 445 16.11 19.43 8.60
CA VAL A 445 16.43 18.15 7.97
C VAL A 445 15.80 17.03 8.79
N GLY A 446 15.05 16.15 8.15
CA GLY A 446 14.42 15.04 8.85
C GLY A 446 14.14 13.84 7.95
N ILE A 447 13.80 12.71 8.58
CA ILE A 447 13.29 11.52 7.89
C ILE A 447 11.86 11.30 8.34
N VAL A 448 10.95 11.13 7.39
CA VAL A 448 9.53 10.87 7.64
C VAL A 448 9.18 9.48 7.15
N ASP A 449 8.43 8.74 7.97
CA ASP A 449 7.83 7.46 7.62
C ASP A 449 6.60 7.67 6.75
N TRP A 450 6.70 7.24 5.50
CA TRP A 450 5.58 7.31 4.55
C TRP A 450 4.98 5.92 4.35
N ALA A 451 3.83 5.69 4.96
CA ALA A 451 3.02 4.49 4.73
C ALA A 451 2.53 4.43 3.26
N PRO A 452 2.28 3.23 2.72
CA PRO A 452 1.82 3.05 1.36
C PRO A 452 0.54 3.82 1.03
N ARG A 453 0.44 4.26 -0.21
CA ARG A 453 -0.75 4.90 -0.79
C ARG A 453 -1.09 4.22 -2.11
N GLY A 454 -2.36 4.21 -2.47
CA GLY A 454 -2.83 3.55 -3.69
C GLY A 454 -2.46 4.25 -4.98
N THR A 455 -2.22 5.55 -4.92
CA THR A 455 -1.93 6.39 -6.10
C THR A 455 -0.98 7.52 -5.78
N ALA A 456 -0.39 8.09 -6.84
CA ALA A 456 0.45 9.27 -6.71
C ALA A 456 -0.29 10.47 -6.12
N SER A 457 -1.57 10.69 -6.46
CA SER A 457 -2.38 11.78 -5.91
C SER A 457 -2.54 11.70 -4.39
N GLN A 458 -2.75 10.48 -3.87
CA GLN A 458 -2.88 10.26 -2.42
C GLN A 458 -1.57 10.51 -1.66
N LEU A 459 -0.42 10.26 -2.30
CA LEU A 459 0.89 10.49 -1.71
C LEU A 459 1.33 11.95 -1.89
N VAL A 460 1.27 12.46 -3.13
CA VAL A 460 1.80 13.76 -3.51
C VAL A 460 0.98 14.92 -2.95
N GLY A 461 -0.35 14.78 -2.95
CA GLY A 461 -1.25 15.86 -2.53
C GLY A 461 -0.89 16.47 -1.18
N PRO A 462 -0.93 15.70 -0.09
CA PRO A 462 -0.61 16.23 1.24
C PRO A 462 0.88 16.50 1.47
N ALA A 463 1.80 15.77 0.79
CA ALA A 463 3.22 15.77 1.09
C ALA A 463 4.03 16.81 0.30
N TYR A 464 3.65 17.12 -0.94
CA TYR A 464 4.50 17.90 -1.86
C TYR A 464 3.80 19.04 -2.59
N LEU A 465 2.46 19.14 -2.53
CA LEU A 465 1.78 20.33 -3.05
C LEU A 465 2.00 21.54 -2.15
N CYS A 466 1.94 22.74 -2.74
CA CYS A 466 1.91 23.99 -1.96
C CYS A 466 0.79 23.92 -0.93
N LYS A 467 1.09 24.26 0.32
CA LYS A 467 0.15 24.18 1.46
C LYS A 467 -0.33 22.76 1.80
N GLY A 468 0.34 21.72 1.30
CA GLY A 468 0.11 20.35 1.75
C GLY A 468 0.34 20.22 3.25
N ILE A 469 -0.61 19.59 3.95
CA ILE A 469 -0.61 19.52 5.42
C ILE A 469 0.53 18.66 5.99
N TRP A 470 1.19 17.87 5.15
CA TRP A 470 2.33 17.02 5.49
C TRP A 470 3.61 17.41 4.74
N ASN A 471 3.65 18.63 4.21
CA ASN A 471 4.78 19.10 3.40
C ASN A 471 5.97 19.50 4.29
N SER A 472 6.69 18.52 4.81
CA SER A 472 7.85 18.69 5.70
C SER A 472 8.99 19.51 5.07
N ALA A 473 9.14 19.45 3.74
CA ALA A 473 10.13 20.23 3.02
C ALA A 473 9.75 21.72 2.87
N HIS A 474 8.50 22.10 3.15
CA HIS A 474 7.92 23.41 2.84
C HIS A 474 8.09 23.81 1.36
N TRP A 475 8.15 22.80 0.49
CA TRP A 475 8.35 23.01 -0.93
C TRP A 475 7.06 23.50 -1.60
N CYS A 476 7.19 24.50 -2.45
CA CYS A 476 6.10 25.04 -3.22
C CYS A 476 6.59 25.37 -4.64
N ASN A 477 6.19 24.59 -5.63
CA ASN A 477 6.57 24.77 -7.01
C ASN A 477 5.33 24.86 -7.89
N ALA A 478 5.14 25.99 -8.59
CA ALA A 478 3.96 26.26 -9.41
C ALA A 478 3.81 25.28 -10.58
N ALA A 479 4.92 24.92 -11.25
CA ALA A 479 4.88 23.98 -12.37
C ALA A 479 4.47 22.59 -11.90
N PHE A 480 5.02 22.12 -10.76
CA PHE A 480 4.63 20.86 -10.15
C PHE A 480 3.13 20.83 -9.80
N ASN A 481 2.64 21.88 -9.13
CA ASN A 481 1.21 22.00 -8.79
C ASN A 481 0.33 21.98 -10.04
N THR A 482 0.74 22.66 -11.11
CA THR A 482 0.01 22.67 -12.39
C THR A 482 -0.06 21.27 -13.00
N HIS A 483 1.07 20.54 -13.01
CA HIS A 483 1.09 19.17 -13.51
C HIS A 483 0.21 18.24 -12.65
N MET A 484 0.24 18.34 -11.34
CA MET A 484 -0.59 17.51 -10.47
C MET A 484 -2.08 17.86 -10.59
N ALA A 485 -2.43 19.13 -10.76
CA ALA A 485 -3.81 19.52 -11.03
C ALA A 485 -4.33 18.99 -12.39
N ALA A 486 -3.46 18.93 -13.40
CA ALA A 486 -3.78 18.29 -14.67
C ALA A 486 -3.88 16.76 -14.53
N TYR A 487 -2.99 16.15 -13.75
CA TYR A 487 -3.00 14.73 -13.46
C TYR A 487 -4.31 14.29 -12.80
N ASP A 488 -4.83 15.05 -11.83
CA ASP A 488 -6.07 14.78 -11.11
C ASP A 488 -7.34 14.93 -11.98
N LYS A 489 -7.22 15.52 -13.17
CA LYS A 489 -8.33 15.71 -14.11
C LYS A 489 -8.32 14.75 -15.30
N GLU A 490 -7.18 14.15 -15.62
CA GLU A 490 -7.00 13.37 -16.85
C GLU A 490 -7.48 11.92 -16.66
N LEU A 491 -8.57 11.54 -17.31
CA LEU A 491 -9.14 10.19 -17.28
C LEU A 491 -8.35 9.19 -18.13
N ASN A 492 -7.67 9.66 -19.18
CA ASN A 492 -6.88 8.78 -20.04
C ASN A 492 -5.55 8.41 -19.39
N LEU A 493 -5.37 7.14 -19.07
CA LEU A 493 -4.16 6.64 -18.40
C LEU A 493 -2.88 6.92 -19.18
N GLY A 494 -2.91 6.84 -20.51
CA GLY A 494 -1.76 7.15 -21.37
C GLY A 494 -1.30 8.59 -21.21
N LYS A 495 -2.23 9.55 -21.30
CA LYS A 495 -1.94 10.97 -21.07
C LYS A 495 -1.49 11.24 -19.64
N ARG A 496 -2.11 10.58 -18.63
CA ARG A 496 -1.67 10.70 -17.22
C ARG A 496 -0.24 10.26 -17.00
N LYS A 497 0.24 9.21 -17.68
CA LYS A 497 1.65 8.78 -17.62
C LYS A 497 2.60 9.88 -18.08
N HIS A 498 2.26 10.62 -19.13
CA HIS A 498 3.07 11.76 -19.61
C HIS A 498 3.04 12.93 -18.61
N ILE A 499 1.88 13.23 -18.02
CA ILE A 499 1.78 14.27 -16.99
C ILE A 499 2.59 13.86 -15.74
N ALA A 500 2.53 12.59 -15.33
CA ALA A 500 3.34 12.04 -14.26
C ALA A 500 4.84 12.21 -14.51
N LEU A 501 5.31 11.98 -15.76
CA LEU A 501 6.69 12.22 -16.14
C LEU A 501 7.08 13.69 -15.99
N GLN A 502 6.24 14.64 -16.41
CA GLN A 502 6.54 16.07 -16.27
C GLN A 502 6.61 16.47 -14.78
N ALA A 503 5.67 16.01 -13.96
CA ALA A 503 5.69 16.25 -12.52
C ALA A 503 6.93 15.62 -11.85
N ALA A 504 7.28 14.38 -12.22
CA ALA A 504 8.46 13.70 -11.71
C ALA A 504 9.77 14.42 -12.09
N LYS A 505 9.88 14.96 -13.32
CA LYS A 505 11.04 15.77 -13.76
C LYS A 505 11.24 16.99 -12.88
N VAL A 506 10.16 17.72 -12.58
CA VAL A 506 10.24 18.88 -11.69
C VAL A 506 10.73 18.48 -10.29
N MET A 507 10.16 17.44 -9.72
CA MET A 507 10.55 16.96 -8.40
C MET A 507 11.99 16.44 -8.37
N TYR A 508 12.40 15.68 -9.38
CA TYR A 508 13.76 15.18 -9.56
C TYR A 508 14.79 16.33 -9.64
N ASP A 509 14.52 17.38 -10.42
CA ASP A 509 15.41 18.55 -10.55
C ASP A 509 15.45 19.39 -9.27
N GLU A 510 14.30 19.69 -8.69
CA GLU A 510 14.20 20.49 -7.46
C GLU A 510 14.68 19.77 -6.21
N THR A 511 14.57 18.45 -6.17
CA THR A 511 15.02 17.57 -5.08
C THR A 511 14.59 18.06 -3.67
N PRO A 512 13.29 18.26 -3.41
CA PRO A 512 12.84 18.71 -2.08
C PRO A 512 12.98 17.63 -1.02
N SER A 513 13.06 16.38 -1.45
CA SER A 513 13.21 15.20 -0.60
C SER A 513 14.04 14.15 -1.33
N ILE A 514 14.89 13.44 -0.60
CA ILE A 514 15.57 12.26 -1.08
C ILE A 514 14.64 11.06 -0.85
N ILE A 515 14.24 10.41 -1.95
CA ILE A 515 13.56 9.12 -1.91
C ILE A 515 14.58 8.08 -2.38
N ALA A 516 15.35 7.56 -1.43
CA ALA A 516 16.46 6.67 -1.73
C ALA A 516 16.02 5.24 -2.03
N TYR A 517 14.88 4.82 -1.50
CA TYR A 517 14.35 3.48 -1.70
C TYR A 517 12.82 3.41 -1.52
N TRP A 518 12.22 2.38 -2.09
CA TRP A 518 10.83 1.98 -1.92
C TRP A 518 10.78 0.63 -1.20
N ILE A 519 10.06 0.55 -0.10
CA ILE A 519 9.99 -0.64 0.75
C ILE A 519 9.13 -1.70 0.06
N LYS A 520 9.57 -2.96 0.11
CA LYS A 520 8.71 -4.11 -0.18
C LYS A 520 8.06 -4.57 1.13
N GLU A 521 6.78 -4.76 1.12
CA GLU A 521 6.09 -5.34 2.27
C GLU A 521 6.26 -6.85 2.29
N LEU A 522 6.37 -7.37 3.49
CA LEU A 522 6.66 -8.78 3.71
C LEU A 522 5.50 -9.41 4.51
N ARG A 523 5.17 -10.62 4.11
CA ARG A 523 4.30 -11.52 4.86
C ARG A 523 4.94 -12.90 4.90
N ALA A 524 4.59 -13.68 5.90
CA ALA A 524 5.07 -15.04 5.99
C ALA A 524 3.91 -16.00 6.25
N GLU A 525 3.95 -17.15 5.60
CA GLU A 525 2.95 -18.20 5.77
C GLU A 525 3.63 -19.57 5.82
N ARG A 526 3.06 -20.51 6.56
CA ARG A 526 3.49 -21.89 6.50
C ARG A 526 3.21 -22.49 5.14
N LYS A 527 4.04 -23.43 4.69
CA LYS A 527 3.95 -24.07 3.37
C LYS A 527 2.64 -24.78 3.08
N ASN A 528 1.88 -25.15 4.13
CA ASN A 528 0.55 -25.74 3.99
C ASN A 528 -0.57 -24.71 3.83
N VAL A 529 -0.27 -23.42 3.89
CA VAL A 529 -1.22 -22.33 3.60
C VAL A 529 -1.07 -21.91 2.15
N HIS A 530 -2.18 -21.73 1.45
CA HIS A 530 -2.20 -21.35 0.04
C HIS A 530 -3.29 -20.32 -0.24
N GLY A 531 -3.16 -19.57 -1.34
CA GLY A 531 -4.23 -18.71 -1.86
C GLY A 531 -4.46 -17.43 -1.05
N LEU A 532 -3.55 -17.06 -0.14
CA LEU A 532 -3.62 -15.78 0.53
C LEU A 532 -3.35 -14.66 -0.48
N ALA A 533 -4.36 -13.86 -0.77
CA ALA A 533 -4.18 -12.71 -1.64
C ALA A 533 -3.41 -11.62 -0.89
N ILE A 534 -2.30 -11.21 -1.47
CA ILE A 534 -1.39 -10.22 -0.91
C ILE A 534 -1.55 -8.92 -1.71
N SER A 535 -1.83 -7.86 -1.00
CA SER A 535 -1.67 -6.48 -1.46
C SER A 535 -0.90 -5.70 -0.40
N SER A 536 -0.38 -4.53 -0.75
CA SER A 536 0.44 -3.78 0.21
C SER A 536 -0.36 -3.27 1.40
N PHE A 537 0.35 -3.00 2.48
CA PHE A 537 -0.06 -2.37 3.74
C PHE A 537 -1.43 -2.78 4.27
N ALA A 538 -1.42 -3.67 5.26
CA ALA A 538 -2.62 -4.05 6.01
C ALA A 538 -3.84 -4.40 5.13
N LEU A 539 -3.62 -4.81 3.86
CA LEU A 539 -4.69 -5.20 2.95
C LEU A 539 -4.75 -6.72 2.86
N LEU A 540 -5.79 -7.28 3.44
CA LEU A 540 -6.05 -8.71 3.53
C LEU A 540 -7.33 -9.05 2.77
N ASP A 541 -7.22 -9.94 1.79
CA ASP A 541 -8.36 -10.67 1.25
C ASP A 541 -8.21 -12.16 1.57
N PRO A 542 -8.91 -12.67 2.59
CA PRO A 542 -8.81 -14.06 3.00
C PRO A 542 -9.70 -15.00 2.18
N THR A 543 -10.39 -14.50 1.16
CA THR A 543 -11.44 -15.23 0.42
C THR A 543 -10.94 -16.54 -0.19
N GLY A 544 -9.74 -16.51 -0.78
CA GLY A 544 -9.15 -17.65 -1.51
C GLY A 544 -8.26 -18.56 -0.66
N ILE A 545 -8.13 -18.34 0.65
CA ILE A 545 -7.23 -19.11 1.51
C ILE A 545 -7.66 -20.58 1.60
N SER A 546 -6.68 -21.48 1.52
CA SER A 546 -6.87 -22.93 1.67
C SER A 546 -5.69 -23.55 2.42
N LEU A 547 -5.91 -24.74 2.96
CA LEU A 547 -4.88 -25.56 3.62
C LEU A 547 -4.63 -26.85 2.81
N SER A 548 -3.37 -27.33 2.76
CA SER A 548 -3.02 -28.63 2.15
C SER A 548 -2.85 -29.72 3.19
#